data_64168ee599796dd4ba64c0d077e9e2f1
#
_entry.id   64168ee599796dd4ba64c0d077e9e2f1
#
_cell.length_a   1.000
_cell.length_b   1.000
_cell.length_c   1.000
_cell.angle_alpha   90.00
_cell.angle_beta   90.00
_cell.angle_gamma   90.00
#
_symmetry.space_group_name_H-M   'P 1'
#
loop_
_entity.id
_entity.type
_entity.pdbx_description
1 polymer ?
#
loop_
_entity_poly.entity_id
_entity_poly.type
_entity_poly.pdbx_seq_one_letter_code
_entity_poly.pdbx_strand_id
1 'polypeptide(L)'
;MARFTHPAFGDVGGLTTEIKSYSPVWSGTGLTYTNTPTTGSYIKIGNFVILQIDVLYTTVTNFGTGQYSLTLPFASKYHTDVYGGSAHDTLPTLRHYSLKGHLTPSSSNMTLWQHAGSGNDEPMDYNTPFSPNTEDKFHMSFSYICE
;
A
#
# COMPACT_ATOMS: atom_id res chain seq x y z
N MET A 1 -12.47 -43.30 -11.69
CA MET A 1 -11.88 -41.97 -12.00
C MET A 1 -10.52 -41.89 -11.35
N ALA A 2 -9.44 -41.96 -12.11
CA ALA A 2 -8.08 -41.91 -11.57
C ALA A 2 -7.76 -40.49 -11.13
N ARG A 3 -7.47 -40.31 -9.84
CA ARG A 3 -6.87 -39.08 -9.31
C ARG A 3 -5.43 -39.02 -9.81
N PHE A 4 -5.12 -38.04 -10.66
CA PHE A 4 -3.74 -37.71 -10.95
C PHE A 4 -3.15 -37.01 -9.71
N THR A 5 -2.52 -37.77 -8.86
CA THR A 5 -1.57 -37.21 -7.87
C THR A 5 -0.28 -36.95 -8.61
N HIS A 6 0.03 -35.69 -8.88
CA HIS A 6 1.34 -35.27 -9.37
C HIS A 6 2.34 -35.35 -8.20
N PRO A 7 3.33 -36.24 -8.25
CA PRO A 7 4.30 -36.38 -7.16
C PRO A 7 5.48 -35.38 -7.25
N ALA A 8 5.31 -34.23 -7.92
CA ALA A 8 6.43 -33.39 -8.29
C ALA A 8 6.54 -32.04 -7.55
N PHE A 9 5.65 -31.75 -6.65
CA PHE A 9 5.86 -30.64 -5.72
C PHE A 9 5.97 -31.23 -4.33
N GLY A 10 7.19 -31.69 -4.00
CA GLY A 10 7.57 -31.93 -2.62
C GLY A 10 7.21 -30.69 -1.80
N ASP A 11 6.78 -30.92 -0.58
CA ASP A 11 6.49 -29.87 0.42
C ASP A 11 7.63 -28.86 0.43
N VAL A 12 7.47 -27.77 -0.35
CA VAL A 12 8.42 -26.65 -0.36
C VAL A 12 8.15 -25.90 0.94
N GLY A 13 8.75 -26.40 2.00
CA GLY A 13 8.59 -25.92 3.36
C GLY A 13 8.54 -24.41 3.40
N GLY A 14 7.40 -23.85 3.81
CA GLY A 14 7.20 -22.41 4.01
C GLY A 14 6.45 -21.65 2.92
N LEU A 15 5.95 -22.27 1.87
CA LEU A 15 5.01 -21.66 0.92
C LEU A 15 3.61 -21.61 1.54
N THR A 16 3.31 -20.58 2.31
CA THR A 16 1.92 -20.27 2.64
C THR A 16 1.32 -19.50 1.49
N THR A 17 0.42 -20.14 0.74
CA THR A 17 -0.44 -19.48 -0.25
C THR A 17 -1.67 -18.85 0.39
N GLU A 18 -1.69 -18.75 1.70
CA GLU A 18 -2.79 -18.19 2.46
C GLU A 18 -2.75 -16.67 2.44
N ILE A 19 -3.90 -16.07 2.11
CA ILE A 19 -4.07 -14.62 2.23
C ILE A 19 -4.19 -14.28 3.71
N LYS A 20 -3.31 -13.41 4.20
CA LYS A 20 -3.32 -12.90 5.57
C LYS A 20 -3.75 -11.45 5.61
N SER A 21 -4.59 -11.13 6.58
CA SER A 21 -4.97 -9.74 6.87
C SER A 21 -3.94 -9.09 7.80
N TYR A 22 -3.74 -7.79 7.65
CA TYR A 22 -3.03 -6.95 8.60
C TYR A 22 -3.63 -5.54 8.60
N SER A 23 -3.30 -4.76 9.61
CA SER A 23 -3.79 -3.39 9.74
C SER A 23 -2.64 -2.42 9.48
N PRO A 24 -2.50 -1.88 8.26
CA PRO A 24 -1.51 -0.85 7.98
C PRO A 24 -1.77 0.38 8.85
N VAL A 25 -0.71 1.05 9.28
CA VAL A 25 -0.82 2.37 9.90
C VAL A 25 -0.55 3.42 8.81
N TRP A 26 -1.53 4.27 8.55
CA TRP A 26 -1.36 5.43 7.70
C TRP A 26 -0.96 6.62 8.58
N SER A 27 0.13 7.26 8.25
CA SER A 27 0.71 8.36 9.04
C SER A 27 1.15 9.53 8.19
N GLY A 28 1.14 10.70 8.80
CA GLY A 28 1.58 11.99 8.30
C GLY A 28 1.61 12.97 9.46
N THR A 29 2.32 14.07 9.34
CA THR A 29 2.40 15.08 10.41
C THR A 29 1.02 15.69 10.68
N GLY A 30 0.48 15.47 11.89
CA GLY A 30 -0.83 15.98 12.29
C GLY A 30 -2.04 15.23 11.70
N LEU A 31 -1.83 14.12 10.96
CA LEU A 31 -2.90 13.26 10.48
C LEU A 31 -3.60 12.61 11.67
N THR A 32 -4.92 12.73 11.76
CA THR A 32 -5.75 12.10 12.79
C THR A 32 -7.02 11.50 12.21
N TYR A 33 -7.49 10.42 12.80
CA TYR A 33 -8.73 9.74 12.42
C TYR A 33 -9.40 9.11 13.64
N THR A 34 -10.72 8.97 13.61
CA THR A 34 -11.53 8.42 14.72
C THR A 34 -11.47 6.88 14.76
N ASN A 35 -11.38 6.24 13.59
CA ASN A 35 -11.22 4.80 13.44
C ASN A 35 -10.15 4.53 12.39
N THR A 36 -9.48 3.39 12.48
CA THR A 36 -8.45 3.00 11.50
C THR A 36 -9.02 3.00 10.09
N PRO A 37 -8.55 3.89 9.20
CA PRO A 37 -9.09 4.03 7.84
C PRO A 37 -8.52 3.00 6.87
N THR A 38 -7.66 2.10 7.34
CA THR A 38 -6.84 1.23 6.51
C THR A 38 -7.21 -0.23 6.67
N THR A 39 -7.22 -0.95 5.55
CA THR A 39 -7.25 -2.41 5.52
C THR A 39 -6.13 -2.92 4.63
N GLY A 40 -5.52 -4.03 5.01
CA GLY A 40 -4.44 -4.63 4.25
C GLY A 40 -4.55 -6.16 4.21
N SER A 41 -4.09 -6.72 3.11
CA SER A 41 -3.93 -8.15 2.94
C SER A 41 -2.63 -8.46 2.21
N TYR A 42 -2.05 -9.61 2.49
CA TYR A 42 -0.81 -10.04 1.84
C TYR A 42 -0.74 -11.56 1.68
N ILE A 43 0.09 -11.97 0.72
CA ILE A 43 0.61 -13.34 0.59
C ILE A 43 2.14 -13.25 0.72
N LYS A 44 2.73 -14.14 1.53
CA LYS A 44 4.18 -14.25 1.66
C LYS A 44 4.64 -15.61 1.15
N ILE A 45 5.61 -15.60 0.24
CA ILE A 45 6.23 -16.80 -0.33
C ILE A 45 7.76 -16.67 -0.15
N GLY A 46 8.30 -17.35 0.85
CA GLY A 46 9.69 -17.09 1.25
C GLY A 46 9.87 -15.63 1.66
N ASN A 47 10.75 -14.91 0.98
CA ASN A 47 10.96 -13.48 1.18
C ASN A 47 10.17 -12.60 0.20
N PHE A 48 9.36 -13.18 -0.68
CA PHE A 48 8.53 -12.45 -1.62
C PHE A 48 7.17 -12.15 -1.01
N VAL A 49 6.74 -10.89 -1.03
CA VAL A 49 5.46 -10.43 -0.48
C VAL A 49 4.66 -9.80 -1.61
N ILE A 50 3.42 -10.26 -1.76
CA ILE A 50 2.39 -9.61 -2.58
C ILE A 50 1.45 -8.92 -1.61
N LEU A 51 1.16 -7.65 -1.81
CA LEU A 51 0.49 -6.78 -0.85
C LEU A 51 -0.62 -5.98 -1.52
N GLN A 52 -1.75 -5.87 -0.82
CA GLN A 52 -2.82 -4.93 -1.14
C GLN A 52 -3.17 -4.11 0.11
N ILE A 53 -3.34 -2.81 -0.07
CA ILE A 53 -3.75 -1.85 0.97
C ILE A 53 -4.86 -0.97 0.40
N ASP A 54 -5.92 -0.81 1.17
CA ASP A 54 -7.00 0.14 0.90
C ASP A 54 -7.08 1.15 2.04
N VAL A 55 -7.24 2.42 1.70
CA VAL A 55 -7.38 3.54 2.64
C VAL A 55 -8.62 4.34 2.30
N LEU A 56 -9.55 4.42 3.25
CA LEU A 56 -10.79 5.19 3.14
C LEU A 56 -10.72 6.43 4.02
N TYR A 57 -11.07 7.60 3.49
CA TYR A 57 -10.95 8.85 4.23
C TYR A 57 -12.13 9.17 5.15
N THR A 58 -13.16 8.31 5.17
CA THR A 58 -14.42 8.54 5.90
C THR A 58 -14.27 8.79 7.39
N THR A 59 -13.18 8.32 8.00
CA THR A 59 -12.91 8.47 9.43
C THR A 59 -11.84 9.51 9.75
N VAL A 60 -11.30 10.19 8.73
CA VAL A 60 -10.24 11.19 8.90
C VAL A 60 -10.85 12.46 9.47
N THR A 61 -10.27 12.96 10.55
CA THR A 61 -10.68 14.18 11.23
C THR A 61 -9.74 15.35 10.94
N ASN A 62 -8.49 15.05 10.61
CA ASN A 62 -7.50 16.03 10.16
C ASN A 62 -6.53 15.33 9.20
N PHE A 63 -6.41 15.85 7.98
CA PHE A 63 -5.48 15.32 6.98
C PHE A 63 -4.02 15.69 7.25
N GLY A 64 -3.77 16.55 8.23
CA GLY A 64 -2.41 16.92 8.63
C GLY A 64 -1.65 17.69 7.57
N THR A 65 -0.34 17.60 7.65
CA THR A 65 0.63 18.18 6.71
C THR A 65 1.80 17.22 6.52
N GLY A 66 2.62 17.45 5.50
CA GLY A 66 3.80 16.63 5.22
C GLY A 66 3.47 15.30 4.57
N GLN A 67 4.53 14.61 4.18
CA GLN A 67 4.43 13.38 3.40
C GLN A 67 3.74 12.26 4.14
N TYR A 68 2.83 11.55 3.44
CA TYR A 68 2.17 10.37 3.95
C TYR A 68 3.04 9.11 3.84
N SER A 69 2.86 8.23 4.80
CA SER A 69 3.47 6.89 4.79
C SER A 69 2.49 5.81 5.25
N LEU A 70 2.78 4.58 4.86
CA LEU A 70 2.06 3.36 5.27
C LEU A 70 3.04 2.36 5.86
N THR A 71 2.63 1.65 6.90
CA THR A 71 3.41 0.52 7.39
C THR A 71 3.23 -0.69 6.50
N LEU A 72 4.31 -1.46 6.35
CA LEU A 72 4.36 -2.74 5.66
C LEU A 72 4.25 -3.89 6.68
N PRO A 73 3.78 -5.08 6.28
CA PRO A 73 3.75 -6.24 7.16
C PRO A 73 5.15 -6.79 7.50
N PHE A 74 6.15 -6.51 6.67
CA PHE A 74 7.55 -6.90 6.85
C PHE A 74 8.46 -5.80 6.34
N ALA A 75 9.64 -5.66 6.96
CA ALA A 75 10.66 -4.72 6.50
C ALA A 75 11.12 -5.05 5.08
N SER A 76 11.33 -4.03 4.25
CA SER A 76 11.86 -4.21 2.90
C SER A 76 13.34 -4.57 2.95
N LYS A 77 13.76 -5.50 2.11
CA LYS A 77 15.17 -5.86 1.96
C LYS A 77 15.93 -4.85 1.09
N TYR A 78 15.26 -4.25 0.12
CA TYR A 78 15.90 -3.40 -0.89
C TYR A 78 15.27 -2.02 -0.92
N HIS A 79 16.08 -1.08 -1.39
CA HIS A 79 15.62 0.22 -1.85
C HIS A 79 14.90 0.03 -3.19
N THR A 80 13.62 0.36 -3.26
CA THR A 80 12.85 0.21 -4.50
C THR A 80 11.63 1.12 -4.53
N ASP A 81 11.27 1.54 -5.71
CA ASP A 81 9.97 2.14 -5.98
C ASP A 81 9.00 1.05 -6.43
N VAL A 82 7.81 1.07 -5.88
CA VAL A 82 6.71 0.17 -6.23
C VAL A 82 5.57 0.96 -6.84
N TYR A 83 5.11 0.50 -7.98
CA TYR A 83 4.01 1.09 -8.74
C TYR A 83 2.79 0.18 -8.64
N GLY A 84 1.60 0.73 -8.68
CA GLY A 84 0.35 -0.03 -8.58
C GLY A 84 -0.62 0.59 -7.58
N GLY A 85 -0.48 1.90 -7.33
CA GLY A 85 -1.41 2.66 -6.52
C GLY A 85 -2.25 3.63 -7.35
N SER A 86 -3.42 3.96 -6.80
CA SER A 86 -4.31 4.98 -7.35
C SER A 86 -5.01 5.71 -6.22
N ALA A 87 -5.00 7.03 -6.26
CA ALA A 87 -5.84 7.87 -5.42
C ALA A 87 -7.05 8.35 -6.21
N HIS A 88 -8.18 8.42 -5.53
CA HIS A 88 -9.48 8.74 -6.12
C HIS A 88 -10.03 10.00 -5.44
N ASP A 89 -10.06 11.08 -6.20
CA ASP A 89 -10.77 12.31 -5.85
C ASP A 89 -12.21 12.17 -6.37
N THR A 90 -13.19 12.17 -5.48
CA THR A 90 -14.59 11.91 -5.80
C THR A 90 -15.39 13.17 -6.07
N LEU A 91 -14.91 14.33 -5.65
CA LEU A 91 -15.62 15.61 -5.75
C LEU A 91 -14.76 16.72 -6.39
N PRO A 92 -15.34 17.59 -7.23
CA PRO A 92 -16.70 17.55 -7.79
C PRO A 92 -16.85 16.61 -8.98
N THR A 93 -15.74 16.04 -9.46
CA THR A 93 -15.70 15.13 -10.61
C THR A 93 -14.70 14.04 -10.31
N LEU A 94 -15.10 12.78 -10.46
CA LEU A 94 -14.23 11.63 -10.22
C LEU A 94 -12.94 11.75 -11.04
N ARG A 95 -11.81 11.77 -10.35
CA ARG A 95 -10.46 11.76 -10.90
C ARG A 95 -9.63 10.65 -10.29
N HIS A 96 -8.71 10.14 -11.09
CA HIS A 96 -7.77 9.11 -10.66
C HIS A 96 -6.34 9.62 -10.83
N TYR A 97 -5.53 9.39 -9.82
CA TYR A 97 -4.12 9.77 -9.81
C TYR A 97 -3.26 8.54 -9.53
N SER A 98 -2.24 8.33 -10.33
CA SER A 98 -1.30 7.23 -10.11
C SER A 98 -0.44 7.50 -8.89
N LEU A 99 -0.29 6.47 -8.06
CA LEU A 99 0.57 6.51 -6.87
C LEU A 99 1.72 5.53 -7.01
N LYS A 100 2.83 5.86 -6.36
CA LYS A 100 3.93 4.95 -6.11
C LYS A 100 4.30 4.94 -4.63
N GLY A 101 4.87 3.85 -4.17
CA GLY A 101 5.48 3.72 -2.87
C GLY A 101 7.00 3.68 -3.01
N HIS A 102 7.69 4.32 -2.07
CA HIS A 102 9.14 4.29 -1.96
C HIS A 102 9.53 3.48 -0.72
N LEU A 103 10.25 2.38 -0.92
CA LEU A 103 10.70 1.48 0.13
C LEU A 103 12.18 1.69 0.40
N THR A 104 12.54 1.70 1.68
CA THR A 104 13.93 1.79 2.15
C THR A 104 14.35 0.47 2.79
N PRO A 105 15.60 0.02 2.62
CA PRO A 105 16.10 -1.20 3.27
C PRO A 105 15.91 -1.16 4.78
N SER A 106 15.59 -2.32 5.36
CA SER A 106 15.37 -2.52 6.81
C SER A 106 14.28 -1.64 7.42
N SER A 107 13.39 -1.10 6.58
CA SER A 107 12.25 -0.29 7.01
C SER A 107 10.94 -1.00 6.71
N SER A 108 10.05 -0.99 7.69
CA SER A 108 8.65 -1.38 7.52
C SER A 108 7.73 -0.19 7.21
N ASN A 109 8.28 0.96 6.85
CA ASN A 109 7.52 2.12 6.40
C ASN A 109 7.78 2.36 4.91
N MET A 110 6.70 2.59 4.18
CA MET A 110 6.68 2.99 2.79
C MET A 110 6.20 4.44 2.70
N THR A 111 6.96 5.33 2.09
CA THR A 111 6.50 6.69 1.79
C THR A 111 5.70 6.71 0.50
N LEU A 112 4.67 7.54 0.46
CA LEU A 112 3.75 7.64 -0.68
C LEU A 112 4.09 8.84 -1.56
N TRP A 113 4.00 8.62 -2.87
CA TRP A 113 4.31 9.62 -3.89
C TRP A 113 3.23 9.61 -4.97
N GLN A 114 2.87 10.77 -5.49
CA GLN A 114 2.14 10.87 -6.74
C GLN A 114 3.11 10.63 -7.90
N HIS A 115 2.73 9.77 -8.83
CA HIS A 115 3.43 9.63 -10.09
C HIS A 115 2.87 10.64 -11.10
N ALA A 116 3.58 11.72 -11.31
CA ALA A 116 3.23 12.72 -12.33
C ALA A 116 3.81 12.29 -13.67
N GLY A 117 2.94 11.98 -14.63
CA GLY A 117 3.33 11.51 -15.98
C GLY A 117 4.19 12.47 -16.80
N SER A 118 4.47 13.68 -16.28
CA SER A 118 5.30 14.71 -16.92
C SER A 118 6.71 14.84 -16.33
N GLY A 119 7.12 13.95 -15.45
CA GLY A 119 8.53 13.76 -15.10
C GLY A 119 8.98 14.08 -13.69
N ASN A 120 8.20 14.75 -12.85
CA ASN A 120 8.55 14.95 -11.45
C ASN A 120 7.50 14.31 -10.55
N ASP A 121 7.91 13.27 -9.82
CA ASP A 121 7.08 12.71 -8.77
C ASP A 121 7.05 13.67 -7.58
N GLU A 122 5.89 13.81 -6.97
CA GLU A 122 5.69 14.67 -5.80
C GLU A 122 5.30 13.84 -4.57
N PRO A 123 5.79 14.19 -3.38
CA PRO A 123 5.34 13.54 -2.15
C PRO A 123 3.82 13.63 -2.02
N MET A 124 3.16 12.51 -1.73
CA MET A 124 1.74 12.53 -1.43
C MET A 124 1.52 13.13 -0.03
N ASP A 125 0.73 14.18 0.05
CA ASP A 125 0.37 14.89 1.28
C ASP A 125 -1.10 15.36 1.24
N TYR A 126 -1.48 16.31 2.11
CA TYR A 126 -2.83 16.85 2.19
C TYR A 126 -3.26 17.72 0.98
N ASN A 127 -2.35 18.07 0.08
CA ASN A 127 -2.63 18.84 -1.14
C ASN A 127 -2.29 18.09 -2.43
N THR A 128 -1.56 16.99 -2.32
CA THR A 128 -1.04 16.22 -3.44
C THR A 128 -1.51 14.77 -3.37
N PRO A 129 -2.15 14.25 -4.39
CA PRO A 129 -2.43 14.81 -5.72
C PRO A 129 -3.62 15.79 -5.77
N PHE A 130 -4.38 15.94 -4.69
CA PHE A 130 -5.57 16.79 -4.58
C PHE A 130 -5.82 17.13 -3.12
N SER A 131 -6.63 18.14 -2.84
CA SER A 131 -7.09 18.43 -1.47
C SER A 131 -8.13 17.38 -1.07
N PRO A 132 -7.81 16.49 -0.09
CA PRO A 132 -8.66 15.35 0.21
C PRO A 132 -9.92 15.75 0.97
N ASN A 133 -10.96 14.94 0.78
CA ASN A 133 -12.21 14.99 1.54
C ASN A 133 -12.59 13.60 2.06
N THR A 134 -13.65 13.52 2.89
CA THR A 134 -14.01 12.25 3.55
C THR A 134 -14.62 11.19 2.61
N GLU A 135 -14.93 11.53 1.37
CA GLU A 135 -15.44 10.57 0.37
C GLU A 135 -14.34 9.98 -0.48
N ASP A 136 -13.12 10.52 -0.37
CA ASP A 136 -11.97 10.07 -1.13
C ASP A 136 -11.36 8.79 -0.56
N LYS A 137 -10.48 8.20 -1.35
CA LYS A 137 -9.77 6.97 -1.00
C LYS A 137 -8.51 6.83 -1.83
N PHE A 138 -7.63 5.96 -1.38
CA PHE A 138 -6.58 5.42 -2.24
C PHE A 138 -6.33 3.95 -1.96
N HIS A 139 -5.71 3.28 -2.91
CA HIS A 139 -5.26 1.90 -2.74
C HIS A 139 -3.86 1.72 -3.31
N MET A 140 -3.16 0.70 -2.80
CA MET A 140 -1.85 0.25 -3.28
C MET A 140 -1.91 -1.26 -3.47
N SER A 141 -1.41 -1.75 -4.61
CA SER A 141 -1.25 -3.19 -4.88
C SER A 141 0.10 -3.41 -5.55
N PHE A 142 1.00 -4.10 -4.89
CA PHE A 142 2.36 -4.30 -5.35
C PHE A 142 3.02 -5.52 -4.73
N SER A 143 4.23 -5.83 -5.16
CA SER A 143 5.06 -6.86 -4.55
C SER A 143 6.45 -6.33 -4.22
N TYR A 144 7.09 -6.91 -3.21
CA TYR A 144 8.45 -6.56 -2.81
C TYR A 144 9.17 -7.76 -2.16
N ILE A 145 10.49 -7.64 -1.97
CA ILE A 145 11.30 -8.61 -1.23
C ILE A 145 11.48 -8.09 0.20
N CYS A 146 11.08 -8.89 1.18
CA CYS A 146 11.30 -8.60 2.59
C CYS A 146 12.58 -9.25 3.12
N GLU A 147 13.00 -8.83 4.30
CA GLU A 147 14.09 -9.45 5.06
C GLU A 147 13.76 -10.87 5.53
#